data_4b0833fe042920aabd782919deabefeb
#
_entry.id   4b0833fe042920aabd782919deabefeb
#
_cell.length_a   1.000
_cell.length_b   1.000
_cell.length_c   1.000
_cell.angle_alpha   90.00
_cell.angle_beta   90.00
_cell.angle_gamma   90.00
#
_symmetry.space_group_name_H-M   'P 1'
#
loop_
_entity.id
_entity.type
_entity.pdbx_description
1 polymer ?
#
loop_
_entity_poly.entity_id
_entity_poly.type
_entity_poly.pdbx_seq_one_letter_code
_entity_poly.pdbx_strand_id
1 'polypeptide(L)'
;MYDVAIIGAGVVGSAIARELSKYQVNACVIEREEDVCNGTSKANSAIIHGGFDATPGTLKAKLNVRGNFLMDELARDLDIPFKRNGSLVVCTKDQDRSGLGKLLDKGNANGVPDLRIIEREELIAMEPNLSDDVTCALFAPTGGIVCPFHMTMAFAENACTNGVKFFLNTQVNVIEKTGDFYRLSTLHTDTKNEETFEAKVVINAAGVYADVFNNMVSENKLHITARKGEYCLLDKDAGTHVSHTIFQQPTKLGKGILITPTVHGNLLTGPTAEDITDKEAVNTTAEGLAQVMEKARLSAEKIPLNMAITSFAGLRATEDDGDFVLGEAEDAEGFFNAAGIDSPGLSSAPAIGCFLAEQIAEKLEAKKKVNFHSSRKDIPCVAESTPEEIARLVAKDPAYGNVICRCEMVTEGEIINAIKRPLGARSLDGVKRRTRAGMGRCQSGFCS
;
A
#
# COMPACT_ATOMS: atom_id res chain seq x y z
N MET A 1 -10.08 -1.16 29.14
CA MET A 1 -10.56 -0.07 28.25
C MET A 1 -9.36 0.61 27.59
N TYR A 2 -9.42 0.85 26.29
CA TYR A 2 -8.42 1.59 25.52
C TYR A 2 -8.83 3.05 25.37
N ASP A 3 -7.88 3.94 25.09
CA ASP A 3 -8.22 5.29 24.63
C ASP A 3 -8.63 5.24 23.16
N VAL A 4 -7.94 4.42 22.33
CA VAL A 4 -8.21 4.30 20.89
C VAL A 4 -8.20 2.83 20.46
N ALA A 5 -9.22 2.40 19.70
CA ALA A 5 -9.25 1.13 18.99
C ALA A 5 -9.28 1.38 17.48
N ILE A 6 -8.36 0.78 16.73
CA ILE A 6 -8.26 0.89 15.28
C ILE A 6 -8.73 -0.42 14.67
N ILE A 7 -9.68 -0.39 13.76
CA ILE A 7 -10.20 -1.55 13.03
C ILE A 7 -9.46 -1.66 11.70
N GLY A 8 -8.67 -2.73 11.55
CA GLY A 8 -7.89 -3.03 10.35
C GLY A 8 -6.40 -2.66 10.44
N ALA A 9 -5.53 -3.61 10.09
CA ALA A 9 -4.07 -3.48 10.05
C ALA A 9 -3.52 -3.42 8.61
N GLY A 10 -4.27 -2.82 7.69
CA GLY A 10 -3.77 -2.39 6.39
C GLY A 10 -2.82 -1.20 6.52
N VAL A 11 -2.28 -0.71 5.40
CA VAL A 11 -1.31 0.41 5.39
C VAL A 11 -1.84 1.66 6.09
N VAL A 12 -3.15 1.94 5.95
CA VAL A 12 -3.78 3.12 6.57
C VAL A 12 -3.88 2.95 8.07
N GLY A 13 -4.47 1.85 8.57
CA GLY A 13 -4.57 1.60 10.01
C GLY A 13 -3.21 1.50 10.68
N SER A 14 -2.21 0.89 10.01
CA SER A 14 -0.83 0.82 10.51
C SER A 14 -0.14 2.20 10.55
N ALA A 15 -0.39 3.07 9.56
CA ALA A 15 0.11 4.43 9.55
C ALA A 15 -0.52 5.27 10.69
N ILE A 16 -1.83 5.16 10.89
CA ILE A 16 -2.53 5.83 12.00
C ILE A 16 -1.99 5.33 13.35
N ALA A 17 -1.84 4.02 13.51
CA ALA A 17 -1.29 3.42 14.73
C ALA A 17 0.12 3.95 15.05
N ARG A 18 0.99 4.05 14.03
CA ARG A 18 2.33 4.63 14.18
C ARG A 18 2.27 6.09 14.61
N GLU A 19 1.46 6.90 13.96
CA GLU A 19 1.37 8.33 14.28
C GLU A 19 0.76 8.56 15.66
N LEU A 20 -0.28 7.82 16.06
CA LEU A 20 -0.84 7.85 17.41
C LEU A 20 0.17 7.38 18.47
N SER A 21 1.07 6.45 18.12
CA SER A 21 2.09 5.96 19.06
C SER A 21 3.10 7.03 19.47
N LYS A 22 3.13 8.20 18.83
CA LYS A 22 3.87 9.38 19.23
C LYS A 22 3.28 10.09 20.45
N TYR A 23 2.04 9.78 20.80
CA TYR A 23 1.29 10.42 21.88
C TYR A 23 1.10 9.45 23.07
N GLN A 24 0.81 10.03 24.23
CA GLN A 24 0.53 9.30 25.47
C GLN A 24 -0.93 8.77 25.44
N VAL A 25 -1.20 7.83 24.54
CA VAL A 25 -2.48 7.15 24.39
C VAL A 25 -2.30 5.65 24.49
N ASN A 26 -3.26 4.97 25.11
CA ASN A 26 -3.34 3.52 25.13
C ASN A 26 -4.16 3.05 23.91
N ALA A 27 -3.46 2.68 22.85
CA ALA A 27 -4.10 2.30 21.58
C ALA A 27 -3.96 0.81 21.27
N CYS A 28 -4.96 0.26 20.57
CA CYS A 28 -4.89 -1.07 19.99
C CYS A 28 -5.35 -1.07 18.53
N VAL A 29 -4.88 -2.08 17.79
CA VAL A 29 -5.32 -2.42 16.43
C VAL A 29 -5.96 -3.79 16.48
N ILE A 30 -7.14 -3.93 15.88
CA ILE A 30 -7.90 -5.18 15.80
C ILE A 30 -7.96 -5.58 14.33
N GLU A 31 -7.39 -6.75 13.99
CA GLU A 31 -7.27 -7.26 12.61
C GLU A 31 -7.86 -8.67 12.52
N ARG A 32 -8.73 -8.89 11.55
CA ARG A 32 -9.39 -10.19 11.33
C ARG A 32 -8.44 -11.27 10.83
N GLU A 33 -7.39 -10.87 10.14
CA GLU A 33 -6.43 -11.78 9.54
C GLU A 33 -5.31 -12.16 10.53
N GLU A 34 -4.57 -13.22 10.19
CA GLU A 34 -3.45 -13.73 10.99
C GLU A 34 -2.23 -12.78 11.02
N ASP A 35 -2.19 -11.80 10.13
CA ASP A 35 -1.06 -10.90 9.96
C ASP A 35 -1.51 -9.52 9.44
N VAL A 36 -0.67 -8.52 9.62
CA VAL A 36 -0.85 -7.19 9.02
C VAL A 36 -0.67 -7.26 7.50
N CYS A 37 -1.17 -6.24 6.77
CA CYS A 37 -1.02 -6.16 5.32
C CYS A 37 -1.69 -7.31 4.54
N ASN A 38 -2.81 -7.84 5.00
CA ASN A 38 -3.46 -8.99 4.37
C ASN A 38 -4.61 -8.64 3.41
N GLY A 39 -5.12 -7.40 3.47
CA GLY A 39 -6.13 -6.87 2.54
C GLY A 39 -5.53 -6.25 1.27
N THR A 40 -6.14 -5.18 0.78
CA THR A 40 -5.74 -4.42 -0.43
C THR A 40 -4.28 -3.94 -0.37
N SER A 41 -3.74 -3.73 0.82
CA SER A 41 -2.35 -3.28 1.02
C SER A 41 -1.31 -4.24 0.45
N LYS A 42 -1.59 -5.55 0.35
CA LYS A 42 -0.69 -6.53 -0.30
C LYS A 42 -0.90 -6.66 -1.81
N ALA A 43 -1.96 -6.08 -2.38
CA ALA A 43 -2.39 -6.33 -3.76
C ALA A 43 -2.74 -5.01 -4.46
N ASN A 44 -1.70 -4.25 -4.83
CA ASN A 44 -1.77 -2.95 -5.49
C ASN A 44 -0.57 -2.74 -6.44
N SER A 45 -0.50 -1.56 -7.06
CA SER A 45 0.56 -1.22 -8.03
C SER A 45 1.91 -0.86 -7.39
N ALA A 46 2.00 -0.79 -6.07
CA ALA A 46 3.24 -0.42 -5.34
C ALA A 46 3.82 0.96 -5.69
N ILE A 47 2.97 1.91 -6.08
CA ILE A 47 3.36 3.23 -6.58
C ILE A 47 3.16 4.30 -5.51
N ILE A 48 4.15 5.16 -5.35
CA ILE A 48 4.04 6.45 -4.67
C ILE A 48 3.77 7.50 -5.74
N HIS A 49 2.48 7.85 -5.88
CA HIS A 49 2.01 8.78 -6.91
C HIS A 49 2.52 10.21 -6.67
N GLY A 50 2.86 10.92 -7.77
CA GLY A 50 3.31 12.31 -7.72
C GLY A 50 2.24 13.31 -7.28
N GLY A 51 0.93 13.03 -7.48
CA GLY A 51 -0.15 13.92 -7.06
C GLY A 51 -0.84 14.70 -8.17
N PHE A 52 -0.51 14.44 -9.43
CA PHE A 52 -0.99 15.20 -10.60
C PHE A 52 -2.42 14.84 -11.05
N ASP A 53 -3.01 13.73 -10.61
CA ASP A 53 -4.27 13.21 -11.15
C ASP A 53 -5.49 13.58 -10.31
N ALA A 54 -5.35 13.70 -9.00
CA ALA A 54 -6.46 14.01 -8.09
C ALA A 54 -7.01 15.42 -8.33
N THR A 55 -8.34 15.57 -8.17
CA THR A 55 -9.01 16.87 -8.34
C THR A 55 -8.52 17.88 -7.30
N PRO A 56 -8.07 19.07 -7.72
CA PRO A 56 -7.61 20.09 -6.78
C PRO A 56 -8.65 20.44 -5.72
N GLY A 57 -8.19 20.60 -4.48
CA GLY A 57 -9.04 20.92 -3.33
C GLY A 57 -9.53 19.70 -2.55
N THR A 58 -9.53 18.51 -3.12
CA THR A 58 -9.95 17.26 -2.45
C THR A 58 -8.94 16.79 -1.41
N LEU A 59 -9.38 15.91 -0.48
CA LEU A 59 -8.49 15.24 0.47
C LEU A 59 -7.48 14.34 -0.25
N LYS A 60 -7.89 13.65 -1.31
CA LYS A 60 -7.00 12.88 -2.19
C LYS A 60 -5.84 13.70 -2.69
N ALA A 61 -6.09 14.91 -3.22
CA ALA A 61 -5.04 15.77 -3.74
C ALA A 61 -4.06 16.20 -2.65
N LYS A 62 -4.58 16.75 -1.55
CA LYS A 62 -3.78 17.27 -0.43
C LYS A 62 -2.92 16.18 0.22
N LEU A 63 -3.54 15.04 0.54
CA LEU A 63 -2.88 13.96 1.30
C LEU A 63 -1.95 13.14 0.42
N ASN A 64 -2.21 13.03 -0.90
CA ASN A 64 -1.27 12.39 -1.81
C ASN A 64 0.05 13.16 -1.92
N VAL A 65 -0.01 14.47 -2.17
CA VAL A 65 1.20 15.32 -2.28
C VAL A 65 1.97 15.33 -0.96
N ARG A 66 1.26 15.49 0.18
CA ARG A 66 1.90 15.44 1.51
C ARG A 66 2.50 14.05 1.80
N GLY A 67 1.79 12.98 1.50
CA GLY A 67 2.26 11.61 1.72
C GLY A 67 3.47 11.28 0.85
N ASN A 68 3.46 11.70 -0.42
CA ASN A 68 4.60 11.58 -1.31
C ASN A 68 5.85 12.28 -0.74
N PHE A 69 5.70 13.49 -0.22
CA PHE A 69 6.79 14.26 0.40
C PHE A 69 7.38 13.57 1.63
N LEU A 70 6.55 12.91 2.45
CA LEU A 70 6.99 12.22 3.66
C LEU A 70 7.77 10.94 3.38
N MET A 71 7.68 10.36 2.17
CA MET A 71 8.22 9.03 1.90
C MET A 71 9.73 8.91 1.99
N ASP A 72 10.50 9.94 1.61
CA ASP A 72 11.97 9.86 1.65
C ASP A 72 12.50 9.73 3.09
N GLU A 73 11.92 10.52 4.01
CA GLU A 73 12.25 10.44 5.43
C GLU A 73 11.80 9.12 6.05
N LEU A 74 10.55 8.72 5.80
CA LEU A 74 10.00 7.48 6.32
C LEU A 74 10.71 6.24 5.80
N ALA A 75 11.08 6.22 4.52
CA ALA A 75 11.81 5.11 3.93
C ALA A 75 13.19 4.95 4.57
N ARG A 76 13.92 6.06 4.79
CA ARG A 76 15.20 6.08 5.47
C ARG A 76 15.09 5.64 6.93
N ASP A 77 14.16 6.24 7.69
CA ASP A 77 14.06 6.05 9.14
C ASP A 77 13.50 4.68 9.52
N LEU A 78 12.61 4.14 8.70
CA LEU A 78 11.97 2.85 8.91
C LEU A 78 12.56 1.71 8.05
N ASP A 79 13.59 2.01 7.27
CA ASP A 79 14.28 1.04 6.42
C ASP A 79 13.30 0.34 5.46
N ILE A 80 12.54 1.15 4.69
CA ILE A 80 11.52 0.68 3.74
C ILE A 80 12.13 0.67 2.35
N PRO A 81 12.10 -0.46 1.60
CA PRO A 81 12.51 -0.48 0.20
C PRO A 81 11.66 0.48 -0.64
N PHE A 82 12.29 1.57 -1.10
CA PHE A 82 11.66 2.67 -1.82
C PHE A 82 12.65 3.26 -2.85
N LYS A 83 12.13 3.67 -4.01
CA LYS A 83 12.92 4.31 -5.06
C LYS A 83 12.12 5.41 -5.75
N ARG A 84 12.71 6.59 -5.89
CA ARG A 84 12.24 7.67 -6.78
C ARG A 84 12.62 7.29 -8.21
N ASN A 85 11.69 6.71 -8.97
CA ASN A 85 11.92 6.34 -10.35
C ASN A 85 11.18 7.21 -11.36
N GLY A 86 10.35 8.17 -10.88
CA GLY A 86 9.54 9.02 -11.73
C GLY A 86 8.35 8.28 -12.36
N SER A 87 7.41 9.07 -12.88
CA SER A 87 6.23 8.58 -13.60
C SER A 87 6.06 9.30 -14.93
N LEU A 88 5.65 8.57 -15.95
CA LEU A 88 5.37 9.05 -17.29
C LEU A 88 3.92 8.73 -17.65
N VAL A 89 3.10 9.75 -17.94
CA VAL A 89 1.77 9.54 -18.55
C VAL A 89 1.92 9.71 -20.04
N VAL A 90 1.93 8.61 -20.78
CA VAL A 90 2.19 8.62 -22.23
C VAL A 90 0.97 9.01 -23.03
N CYS A 91 1.19 9.69 -24.15
CA CYS A 91 0.20 10.04 -25.17
C CYS A 91 0.54 9.32 -26.47
N THR A 92 -0.40 8.57 -27.01
CA THR A 92 -0.27 7.88 -28.31
C THR A 92 -0.78 8.75 -29.46
N LYS A 93 -0.43 8.39 -30.72
CA LYS A 93 -0.79 9.14 -31.93
C LYS A 93 -2.29 9.36 -32.12
N ASP A 94 -3.10 8.46 -31.61
CA ASP A 94 -4.57 8.49 -31.67
C ASP A 94 -5.23 9.24 -30.51
N GLN A 95 -4.44 9.73 -29.54
CA GLN A 95 -4.92 10.45 -28.37
C GLN A 95 -4.71 11.96 -28.48
N ASP A 96 -5.61 12.71 -27.84
CA ASP A 96 -5.49 14.16 -27.75
C ASP A 96 -4.48 14.56 -26.67
N ARG A 97 -3.43 15.28 -27.10
CA ARG A 97 -2.39 15.83 -26.24
C ARG A 97 -2.94 16.80 -25.17
N SER A 98 -4.11 17.42 -25.42
CA SER A 98 -4.74 18.33 -24.43
C SER A 98 -5.04 17.65 -23.11
N GLY A 99 -5.19 16.31 -23.10
CA GLY A 99 -5.33 15.52 -21.90
C GLY A 99 -4.12 15.63 -20.96
N LEU A 100 -2.89 15.65 -21.51
CA LEU A 100 -1.66 15.87 -20.72
C LEU A 100 -1.60 17.29 -20.16
N GLY A 101 -2.05 18.30 -20.93
CA GLY A 101 -2.14 19.68 -20.46
C GLY A 101 -3.05 19.80 -19.23
N LYS A 102 -4.23 19.17 -19.27
CA LYS A 102 -5.16 19.15 -18.14
C LYS A 102 -4.56 18.48 -16.89
N LEU A 103 -3.78 17.40 -17.06
CA LEU A 103 -3.08 16.76 -15.94
C LEU A 103 -1.96 17.63 -15.39
N LEU A 104 -1.22 18.33 -16.26
CA LEU A 104 -0.20 19.30 -15.86
C LEU A 104 -0.81 20.44 -15.03
N ASP A 105 -1.93 21.01 -15.49
CA ASP A 105 -2.63 22.09 -14.78
C ASP A 105 -3.14 21.61 -13.42
N LYS A 106 -3.74 20.42 -13.33
CA LYS A 106 -4.15 19.81 -12.07
C LYS A 106 -2.97 19.62 -11.12
N GLY A 107 -1.88 19.04 -11.61
CA GLY A 107 -0.70 18.78 -10.81
C GLY A 107 -0.07 20.06 -10.27
N ASN A 108 0.02 21.10 -11.10
CA ASN A 108 0.48 22.42 -10.67
C ASN A 108 -0.44 23.02 -9.60
N ALA A 109 -1.77 22.92 -9.78
CA ALA A 109 -2.75 23.38 -8.78
C ALA A 109 -2.66 22.60 -7.46
N ASN A 110 -2.26 21.32 -7.50
CA ASN A 110 -2.01 20.48 -6.33
C ASN A 110 -0.63 20.75 -5.67
N GLY A 111 0.23 21.54 -6.29
CA GLY A 111 1.57 21.83 -5.79
C GLY A 111 2.60 20.72 -6.06
N VAL A 112 2.40 19.90 -7.09
CA VAL A 112 3.38 18.88 -7.50
C VAL A 112 4.57 19.56 -8.19
N PRO A 113 5.80 19.41 -7.67
CA PRO A 113 6.96 20.08 -8.24
C PRO A 113 7.44 19.42 -9.54
N ASP A 114 8.10 20.22 -10.38
CA ASP A 114 8.87 19.82 -11.55
C ASP A 114 8.10 19.02 -12.62
N LEU A 115 6.76 19.14 -12.64
CA LEU A 115 5.93 18.54 -13.69
C LEU A 115 6.20 19.21 -15.03
N ARG A 116 6.40 18.43 -16.08
CA ARG A 116 6.56 18.94 -17.43
C ARG A 116 6.12 17.93 -18.50
N ILE A 117 5.70 18.44 -19.64
CA ILE A 117 5.48 17.62 -20.83
C ILE A 117 6.81 17.48 -21.56
N ILE A 118 7.18 16.25 -21.89
CA ILE A 118 8.39 15.91 -22.63
C ILE A 118 8.01 15.37 -24.01
N GLU A 119 8.82 15.73 -25.00
CA GLU A 119 8.62 15.32 -26.38
C GLU A 119 9.27 13.96 -26.64
N ARG A 120 8.90 13.35 -27.79
CA ARG A 120 9.32 12.00 -28.13
C ARG A 120 10.83 11.76 -28.06
N GLU A 121 11.64 12.71 -28.52
CA GLU A 121 13.09 12.55 -28.54
C GLU A 121 13.67 12.33 -27.13
N GLU A 122 13.30 13.19 -26.18
CA GLU A 122 13.69 13.03 -24.78
C GLU A 122 13.07 11.75 -24.16
N LEU A 123 11.81 11.52 -24.46
CA LEU A 123 11.08 10.36 -23.92
C LEU A 123 11.70 9.03 -24.32
N ILE A 124 12.09 8.85 -25.59
CA ILE A 124 12.74 7.61 -26.06
C ILE A 124 14.17 7.48 -25.55
N ALA A 125 14.87 8.59 -25.31
CA ALA A 125 16.17 8.56 -24.64
C ALA A 125 16.05 8.05 -23.19
N MET A 126 14.95 8.37 -22.49
CA MET A 126 14.64 7.87 -21.13
C MET A 126 14.12 6.43 -21.13
N GLU A 127 13.25 6.10 -22.08
CA GLU A 127 12.51 4.81 -22.16
C GLU A 127 12.52 4.26 -23.60
N PRO A 128 13.60 3.60 -24.02
CA PRO A 128 13.77 3.16 -25.41
C PRO A 128 12.81 2.03 -25.84
N ASN A 129 12.16 1.36 -24.91
CA ASN A 129 11.25 0.24 -25.17
C ASN A 129 9.79 0.65 -25.28
N LEU A 130 9.48 1.95 -25.29
CA LEU A 130 8.10 2.42 -25.54
C LEU A 130 7.68 2.15 -26.98
N SER A 131 6.37 2.01 -27.17
CA SER A 131 5.77 1.81 -28.48
C SER A 131 6.08 2.97 -29.44
N ASP A 132 6.21 2.65 -30.75
CA ASP A 132 6.40 3.65 -31.78
C ASP A 132 5.20 4.62 -31.93
N ASP A 133 4.05 4.28 -31.37
CA ASP A 133 2.87 5.12 -31.37
C ASP A 133 2.87 6.18 -30.25
N VAL A 134 3.76 6.07 -29.26
CA VAL A 134 3.90 7.08 -28.20
C VAL A 134 4.60 8.33 -28.74
N THR A 135 3.99 9.50 -28.58
CA THR A 135 4.45 10.78 -29.16
C THR A 135 5.05 11.74 -28.14
N CYS A 136 4.54 11.77 -26.93
CA CYS A 136 4.99 12.61 -25.82
C CYS A 136 4.50 12.05 -24.49
N ALA A 137 4.92 12.62 -23.37
CA ALA A 137 4.45 12.25 -22.05
C ALA A 137 4.41 13.43 -21.08
N LEU A 138 3.56 13.37 -20.06
CA LEU A 138 3.71 14.16 -18.83
C LEU A 138 4.70 13.43 -17.93
N PHE A 139 5.80 14.06 -17.59
CA PHE A 139 6.81 13.56 -16.66
C PHE A 139 6.60 14.14 -15.26
N ALA A 140 6.49 13.26 -14.28
CA ALA A 140 6.39 13.57 -12.85
C ALA A 140 7.60 12.96 -12.12
N PRO A 141 8.69 13.72 -11.90
CA PRO A 141 9.92 13.18 -11.30
C PRO A 141 9.75 12.74 -9.85
N THR A 142 8.76 13.28 -9.14
CA THR A 142 8.46 12.92 -7.76
C THR A 142 7.74 11.58 -7.60
N GLY A 143 7.33 10.95 -8.70
CA GLY A 143 6.81 9.60 -8.66
C GLY A 143 7.81 8.59 -8.11
N GLY A 144 7.35 7.52 -7.47
CA GLY A 144 8.22 6.49 -6.93
C GLY A 144 7.54 5.13 -6.85
N ILE A 145 8.34 4.12 -6.52
CA ILE A 145 7.91 2.75 -6.25
C ILE A 145 8.35 2.33 -4.86
N VAL A 146 7.54 1.52 -4.19
CA VAL A 146 7.78 1.09 -2.81
C VAL A 146 7.43 -0.39 -2.65
N CYS A 147 8.02 -1.08 -1.67
CA CYS A 147 7.49 -2.37 -1.24
C CYS A 147 6.28 -2.15 -0.33
N PRO A 148 5.04 -2.45 -0.77
CA PRO A 148 3.85 -2.17 0.03
C PRO A 148 3.77 -3.06 1.27
N PHE A 149 4.35 -4.26 1.22
CA PHE A 149 4.45 -5.16 2.38
C PHE A 149 5.34 -4.53 3.46
N HIS A 150 6.59 -4.20 3.11
CA HIS A 150 7.55 -3.62 4.05
C HIS A 150 7.08 -2.26 4.58
N MET A 151 6.44 -1.43 3.76
CA MET A 151 5.87 -0.17 4.21
C MET A 151 4.81 -0.36 5.29
N THR A 152 3.86 -1.27 5.07
CA THR A 152 2.80 -1.57 6.04
C THR A 152 3.37 -2.19 7.31
N MET A 153 4.25 -3.17 7.19
CA MET A 153 4.91 -3.84 8.31
C MET A 153 5.78 -2.87 9.11
N ALA A 154 6.51 -1.97 8.43
CA ALA A 154 7.34 -0.98 9.09
C ALA A 154 6.51 -0.04 9.99
N PHE A 155 5.36 0.42 9.51
CA PHE A 155 4.45 1.23 10.32
C PHE A 155 3.90 0.43 11.51
N ALA A 156 3.43 -0.80 11.29
CA ALA A 156 2.87 -1.64 12.33
C ALA A 156 3.92 -2.03 13.39
N GLU A 157 5.11 -2.46 12.98
CA GLU A 157 6.20 -2.83 13.88
C GLU A 157 6.70 -1.62 14.69
N ASN A 158 6.80 -0.44 14.06
CA ASN A 158 7.18 0.78 14.77
C ASN A 158 6.11 1.19 15.77
N ALA A 159 4.82 1.09 15.42
CA ALA A 159 3.72 1.31 16.36
C ALA A 159 3.77 0.34 17.55
N CYS A 160 3.99 -0.95 17.27
CA CYS A 160 4.12 -1.99 18.29
C CYS A 160 5.30 -1.72 19.24
N THR A 161 6.48 -1.35 18.71
CA THR A 161 7.66 -0.96 19.50
C THR A 161 7.37 0.23 20.42
N ASN A 162 6.48 1.14 20.00
CA ASN A 162 6.05 2.30 20.76
C ASN A 162 4.81 2.05 21.64
N GLY A 163 4.40 0.78 21.82
CA GLY A 163 3.41 0.36 22.83
C GLY A 163 1.99 0.16 22.30
N VAL A 164 1.73 0.28 21.00
CA VAL A 164 0.42 -0.09 20.42
C VAL A 164 0.28 -1.61 20.42
N LYS A 165 -0.86 -2.11 20.87
CA LYS A 165 -1.16 -3.55 20.89
C LYS A 165 -1.86 -3.96 19.60
N PHE A 166 -1.48 -5.10 19.02
CA PHE A 166 -2.13 -5.68 17.85
C PHE A 166 -2.80 -6.99 18.23
N PHE A 167 -4.10 -7.09 17.95
CA PHE A 167 -4.93 -8.28 18.10
C PHE A 167 -5.23 -8.83 16.72
N LEU A 168 -4.44 -9.81 16.31
CA LEU A 168 -4.57 -10.53 15.04
C LEU A 168 -5.55 -11.69 15.20
N ASN A 169 -6.05 -12.25 14.09
CA ASN A 169 -7.12 -13.25 14.08
C ASN A 169 -8.36 -12.80 14.87
N THR A 170 -8.63 -11.51 14.92
CA THR A 170 -9.72 -10.93 15.73
C THR A 170 -10.62 -10.09 14.85
N GLN A 171 -11.80 -10.62 14.54
CA GLN A 171 -12.80 -9.96 13.71
C GLN A 171 -13.77 -9.17 14.57
N VAL A 172 -13.91 -7.87 14.29
CA VAL A 172 -14.99 -7.05 14.86
C VAL A 172 -16.29 -7.42 14.15
N ASN A 173 -17.35 -7.73 14.91
CA ASN A 173 -18.66 -8.07 14.38
C ASN A 173 -19.69 -7.00 14.65
N VAL A 174 -19.64 -6.36 15.83
CA VAL A 174 -20.62 -5.35 16.26
C VAL A 174 -19.87 -4.22 16.97
N ILE A 175 -20.32 -3.00 16.72
CA ILE A 175 -19.90 -1.79 17.42
C ILE A 175 -21.13 -1.11 18.01
N GLU A 176 -21.08 -0.84 19.32
CA GLU A 176 -22.17 -0.18 20.03
C GLU A 176 -21.64 1.02 20.82
N LYS A 177 -22.28 2.18 20.73
CA LYS A 177 -22.02 3.32 21.61
C LYS A 177 -22.64 3.06 22.98
N THR A 178 -21.83 3.14 24.04
CA THR A 178 -22.25 2.92 25.42
C THR A 178 -21.81 4.10 26.29
N GLY A 179 -22.66 5.11 26.44
CA GLY A 179 -22.27 6.35 27.11
C GLY A 179 -21.08 7.02 26.42
N ASP A 180 -19.96 7.20 27.12
CA ASP A 180 -18.79 7.92 26.64
C ASP A 180 -17.75 7.02 25.93
N PHE A 181 -18.06 5.75 25.68
CA PHE A 181 -17.18 4.82 25.02
C PHE A 181 -17.91 3.90 24.03
N TYR A 182 -17.14 3.21 23.19
CA TYR A 182 -17.62 2.18 22.28
C TYR A 182 -17.28 0.79 22.80
N ARG A 183 -18.23 -0.12 22.66
CA ARG A 183 -18.04 -1.56 22.88
C ARG A 183 -17.95 -2.25 21.52
N LEU A 184 -16.85 -2.99 21.31
CA LEU A 184 -16.61 -3.77 20.10
C LEU A 184 -16.69 -5.25 20.47
N SER A 185 -17.72 -5.94 19.98
CA SER A 185 -17.85 -7.39 20.10
C SER A 185 -17.05 -8.03 18.98
N THR A 186 -16.16 -8.95 19.33
CA THR A 186 -15.22 -9.58 18.41
C THR A 186 -15.29 -11.10 18.48
N LEU A 187 -14.85 -11.74 17.40
CA LEU A 187 -14.71 -13.18 17.30
C LEU A 187 -13.26 -13.51 16.87
N HIS A 188 -12.58 -14.35 17.62
CA HIS A 188 -11.32 -14.93 17.19
C HIS A 188 -11.56 -15.87 15.99
N THR A 189 -10.90 -15.59 14.86
CA THR A 189 -11.16 -16.29 13.59
C THR A 189 -10.64 -17.72 13.59
N ASP A 190 -9.64 -18.04 14.40
CA ASP A 190 -9.04 -19.36 14.57
C ASP A 190 -9.72 -20.20 15.68
N THR A 191 -9.89 -19.63 16.88
CA THR A 191 -10.42 -20.36 18.05
C THR A 191 -11.92 -20.28 18.21
N LYS A 192 -12.59 -19.36 17.47
CA LYS A 192 -14.03 -19.04 17.59
C LYS A 192 -14.45 -18.52 18.97
N ASN A 193 -13.50 -18.07 19.78
CA ASN A 193 -13.79 -17.44 21.05
C ASN A 193 -14.29 -16.00 20.84
N GLU A 194 -15.29 -15.60 21.61
CA GLU A 194 -15.77 -14.24 21.66
C GLU A 194 -14.95 -13.42 22.67
N GLU A 195 -14.64 -12.18 22.32
CA GLU A 195 -13.99 -11.21 23.18
C GLU A 195 -14.63 -9.83 22.99
N THR A 196 -14.54 -8.98 24.00
CA THR A 196 -15.10 -7.61 23.95
C THR A 196 -13.99 -6.61 24.24
N PHE A 197 -13.89 -5.60 23.38
CA PHE A 197 -13.02 -4.44 23.57
C PHE A 197 -13.85 -3.21 23.90
N GLU A 198 -13.30 -2.34 24.72
CA GLU A 198 -13.89 -1.05 25.04
C GLU A 198 -12.89 0.05 24.74
N ALA A 199 -13.31 1.10 24.03
CA ALA A 199 -12.49 2.23 23.65
C ALA A 199 -13.26 3.55 23.64
N LYS A 200 -12.62 4.66 24.05
CA LYS A 200 -13.21 6.01 23.98
C LYS A 200 -13.37 6.47 22.54
N VAL A 201 -12.37 6.16 21.70
CA VAL A 201 -12.32 6.48 20.27
C VAL A 201 -12.18 5.20 19.47
N VAL A 202 -12.96 5.07 18.40
CA VAL A 202 -12.86 4.00 17.40
C VAL A 202 -12.46 4.59 16.07
N ILE A 203 -11.48 3.98 15.40
CA ILE A 203 -11.05 4.36 14.05
C ILE A 203 -11.39 3.24 13.09
N ASN A 204 -12.21 3.54 12.12
CA ASN A 204 -12.63 2.64 11.06
C ASN A 204 -11.64 2.72 9.89
N ALA A 205 -10.64 1.83 9.87
CA ALA A 205 -9.66 1.68 8.78
C ALA A 205 -9.83 0.32 8.06
N ALA A 206 -11.08 -0.15 7.94
CA ALA A 206 -11.43 -1.50 7.50
C ALA A 206 -11.44 -1.69 5.97
N GLY A 207 -10.89 -0.74 5.19
CA GLY A 207 -10.75 -0.85 3.73
C GLY A 207 -12.10 -1.04 3.04
N VAL A 208 -12.27 -2.11 2.28
CA VAL A 208 -13.51 -2.40 1.54
C VAL A 208 -14.73 -2.68 2.44
N TYR A 209 -14.51 -2.87 3.73
CA TYR A 209 -15.58 -3.08 4.73
C TYR A 209 -15.88 -1.83 5.57
N ALA A 210 -15.30 -0.68 5.24
CA ALA A 210 -15.46 0.53 6.04
C ALA A 210 -16.93 1.00 6.13
N ASP A 211 -17.72 0.80 5.09
CA ASP A 211 -19.15 1.06 5.07
C ASP A 211 -19.92 0.22 6.12
N VAL A 212 -19.54 -1.05 6.28
CA VAL A 212 -20.19 -1.96 7.25
C VAL A 212 -20.09 -1.38 8.67
N PHE A 213 -18.89 -0.96 9.08
CA PHE A 213 -18.67 -0.43 10.42
C PHE A 213 -19.22 0.99 10.61
N ASN A 214 -19.10 1.86 9.61
CA ASN A 214 -19.74 3.18 9.67
C ASN A 214 -21.25 3.04 9.86
N ASN A 215 -21.86 2.15 9.08
CA ASN A 215 -23.32 1.99 9.04
C ASN A 215 -23.90 1.31 10.29
N MET A 216 -23.06 0.77 11.20
CA MET A 216 -23.48 0.29 12.52
C MET A 216 -23.72 1.44 13.50
N VAL A 217 -23.02 2.57 13.37
CA VAL A 217 -22.96 3.62 14.40
C VAL A 217 -23.43 4.99 13.92
N SER A 218 -23.43 5.25 12.61
CA SER A 218 -23.80 6.52 12.00
C SER A 218 -25.08 6.37 11.18
N GLU A 219 -25.94 7.39 11.19
CA GLU A 219 -27.07 7.53 10.27
C GLU A 219 -26.65 8.06 8.89
N ASN A 220 -25.48 8.75 8.83
CA ASN A 220 -24.85 9.15 7.59
C ASN A 220 -24.17 7.94 6.94
N LYS A 221 -24.95 7.21 6.14
CA LYS A 221 -24.52 5.92 5.57
C LYS A 221 -23.45 6.10 4.51
N LEU A 222 -22.44 5.26 4.56
CA LEU A 222 -21.44 5.12 3.50
C LEU A 222 -21.78 3.91 2.62
N HIS A 223 -21.33 3.98 1.38
CA HIS A 223 -21.36 2.85 0.44
C HIS A 223 -20.00 2.68 -0.20
N ILE A 224 -19.36 1.53 0.04
CA ILE A 224 -18.04 1.19 -0.53
C ILE A 224 -18.19 0.12 -1.59
N THR A 225 -17.92 0.51 -2.83
CA THR A 225 -17.82 -0.40 -3.97
C THR A 225 -16.43 -1.02 -4.01
N ALA A 226 -16.37 -2.35 -4.08
CA ALA A 226 -15.12 -3.06 -4.30
C ALA A 226 -14.74 -3.00 -5.78
N ARG A 227 -13.74 -2.18 -6.15
CA ARG A 227 -13.23 -2.09 -7.52
C ARG A 227 -12.02 -2.97 -7.67
N LYS A 228 -12.21 -4.12 -8.30
CA LYS A 228 -11.20 -5.14 -8.55
C LYS A 228 -10.20 -4.69 -9.61
N GLY A 229 -8.93 -4.93 -9.34
CA GLY A 229 -7.83 -4.72 -10.28
C GLY A 229 -6.97 -5.95 -10.35
N GLU A 230 -6.83 -6.53 -11.54
CA GLU A 230 -6.02 -7.71 -11.81
C GLU A 230 -4.67 -7.32 -12.40
N TYR A 231 -3.63 -8.03 -12.02
CA TYR A 231 -2.24 -7.75 -12.36
C TYR A 231 -1.49 -9.00 -12.83
N CYS A 232 -0.50 -8.80 -13.70
CA CYS A 232 0.52 -9.78 -14.02
C CYS A 232 1.87 -9.29 -13.49
N LEU A 233 2.56 -10.14 -12.72
CA LEU A 233 3.93 -9.92 -12.29
C LEU A 233 4.88 -10.76 -13.14
N LEU A 234 5.86 -10.10 -13.76
CA LEU A 234 6.87 -10.71 -14.60
C LEU A 234 8.18 -10.95 -13.81
N ASP A 235 8.97 -11.87 -14.27
CA ASP A 235 10.28 -12.21 -13.70
C ASP A 235 11.23 -11.00 -13.65
N LYS A 236 12.26 -11.08 -12.82
CA LYS A 236 13.33 -10.07 -12.71
C LYS A 236 14.08 -9.84 -14.03
N ASP A 237 14.16 -10.86 -14.88
CA ASP A 237 14.79 -10.73 -16.21
C ASP A 237 14.01 -9.73 -17.11
N ALA A 238 12.72 -9.48 -16.82
CA ALA A 238 11.92 -8.44 -17.46
C ALA A 238 12.01 -7.07 -16.77
N GLY A 239 12.59 -6.99 -15.58
CA GLY A 239 12.50 -5.83 -14.68
C GLY A 239 13.18 -4.57 -15.19
N THR A 240 14.10 -4.68 -16.15
CA THR A 240 14.79 -3.54 -16.77
C THR A 240 14.14 -3.08 -18.07
N HIS A 241 12.95 -3.64 -18.43
CA HIS A 241 12.28 -3.29 -19.68
C HIS A 241 11.84 -1.81 -19.69
N VAL A 242 11.41 -1.27 -18.55
CA VAL A 242 11.23 0.16 -18.32
C VAL A 242 11.86 0.59 -17.00
N SER A 243 12.29 1.85 -16.92
CA SER A 243 12.92 2.42 -15.72
C SER A 243 11.94 3.23 -14.88
N HIS A 244 10.99 3.88 -15.54
CA HIS A 244 9.94 4.70 -14.94
C HIS A 244 8.63 3.94 -14.85
N THR A 245 7.70 4.45 -14.05
CA THR A 245 6.32 3.99 -14.08
C THR A 245 5.61 4.60 -15.27
N ILE A 246 5.13 3.77 -16.20
CA ILE A 246 4.45 4.18 -17.42
C ILE A 246 2.94 4.08 -17.23
N PHE A 247 2.23 5.20 -17.29
CA PHE A 247 0.78 5.28 -17.32
C PHE A 247 0.29 5.61 -18.72
N GLN A 248 -0.89 5.12 -19.06
CA GLN A 248 -1.66 5.61 -20.19
C GLN A 248 -2.47 6.84 -19.78
N GLN A 249 -2.80 7.72 -20.72
CA GLN A 249 -3.74 8.79 -20.44
C GLN A 249 -5.07 8.22 -19.93
N PRO A 250 -5.69 8.83 -18.91
CA PRO A 250 -7.03 8.46 -18.47
C PRO A 250 -8.04 8.57 -19.63
N THR A 251 -8.87 7.57 -19.77
CA THR A 251 -10.01 7.56 -20.69
C THR A 251 -11.31 7.55 -19.89
N LYS A 252 -12.47 7.61 -20.59
CA LYS A 252 -13.76 7.43 -19.93
C LYS A 252 -13.91 6.06 -19.25
N LEU A 253 -13.09 5.07 -19.63
CA LEU A 253 -13.08 3.72 -19.09
C LEU A 253 -12.05 3.53 -17.93
N GLY A 254 -11.37 4.59 -17.48
CA GLY A 254 -10.39 4.56 -16.39
C GLY A 254 -8.97 4.92 -16.83
N LYS A 255 -8.00 4.70 -15.92
CA LYS A 255 -6.58 5.12 -16.08
C LYS A 255 -5.75 4.25 -17.05
N GLY A 256 -6.34 3.24 -17.67
CA GLY A 256 -5.62 2.29 -18.52
C GLY A 256 -4.73 1.33 -17.71
N ILE A 257 -3.98 0.49 -18.45
CA ILE A 257 -3.01 -0.45 -17.87
C ILE A 257 -1.66 0.24 -17.77
N LEU A 258 -1.08 0.19 -16.58
CA LEU A 258 0.28 0.69 -16.35
C LEU A 258 1.33 -0.42 -16.51
N ILE A 259 2.58 -0.01 -16.72
CA ILE A 259 3.78 -0.85 -16.69
C ILE A 259 4.74 -0.19 -15.71
N THR A 260 5.24 -0.93 -14.72
CA THR A 260 6.14 -0.37 -13.71
C THR A 260 7.17 -1.39 -13.24
N PRO A 261 8.43 -1.00 -13.05
CA PRO A 261 9.36 -1.85 -12.31
C PRO A 261 8.93 -1.92 -10.85
N THR A 262 9.31 -2.97 -10.15
CA THR A 262 9.17 -3.04 -8.69
C THR A 262 10.51 -2.73 -8.01
N VAL A 263 10.49 -2.34 -6.74
CA VAL A 263 11.73 -2.08 -5.98
C VAL A 263 12.65 -3.30 -5.89
N HIS A 264 12.10 -4.50 -6.09
CA HIS A 264 12.84 -5.77 -6.05
C HIS A 264 13.24 -6.32 -7.42
N GLY A 265 13.09 -5.51 -8.48
CA GLY A 265 13.58 -5.82 -9.83
C GLY A 265 12.62 -6.63 -10.71
N ASN A 266 11.39 -6.91 -10.30
CA ASN A 266 10.37 -7.47 -11.17
C ASN A 266 9.72 -6.38 -12.04
N LEU A 267 8.98 -6.79 -13.09
CA LEU A 267 8.10 -5.90 -13.85
C LEU A 267 6.64 -6.23 -13.54
N LEU A 268 5.83 -5.20 -13.31
CA LEU A 268 4.40 -5.33 -13.01
C LEU A 268 3.57 -4.68 -14.12
N THR A 269 2.52 -5.36 -14.56
CA THR A 269 1.51 -4.81 -15.47
C THR A 269 0.11 -4.96 -14.90
N GLY A 270 -0.74 -3.99 -15.14
CA GLY A 270 -2.10 -3.89 -14.59
C GLY A 270 -2.38 -2.45 -14.14
N PRO A 271 -3.43 -2.22 -13.35
CA PRO A 271 -4.54 -3.14 -13.12
C PRO A 271 -5.67 -3.02 -14.15
N THR A 272 -6.54 -4.00 -14.13
CA THR A 272 -7.93 -3.82 -14.64
C THR A 272 -8.74 -2.93 -13.69
N ALA A 273 -9.97 -2.60 -14.06
CA ALA A 273 -10.90 -1.88 -13.19
C ALA A 273 -12.32 -2.41 -13.44
N GLU A 274 -12.81 -3.19 -12.49
CA GLU A 274 -14.12 -3.81 -12.52
C GLU A 274 -14.81 -3.66 -11.16
N ASP A 275 -16.01 -3.11 -11.16
CA ASP A 275 -16.81 -2.99 -9.94
C ASP A 275 -17.50 -4.31 -9.67
N ILE A 276 -17.31 -4.86 -8.48
CA ILE A 276 -17.85 -6.16 -8.05
C ILE A 276 -18.57 -6.04 -6.72
N THR A 277 -19.52 -6.92 -6.50
CA THR A 277 -20.31 -6.97 -5.25
C THR A 277 -19.66 -7.83 -4.17
N ASP A 278 -18.93 -8.86 -4.57
CA ASP A 278 -18.25 -9.75 -3.62
C ASP A 278 -16.91 -9.14 -3.15
N LYS A 279 -16.90 -8.65 -1.92
CA LYS A 279 -15.71 -8.04 -1.28
C LYS A 279 -14.62 -9.05 -0.89
N GLU A 280 -14.80 -10.35 -1.18
CA GLU A 280 -13.80 -11.41 -0.99
C GLU A 280 -13.23 -11.95 -2.32
N ALA A 281 -13.74 -11.52 -3.48
CA ALA A 281 -13.35 -12.04 -4.79
C ALA A 281 -12.00 -11.48 -5.27
N VAL A 282 -10.92 -11.99 -4.72
CA VAL A 282 -9.51 -11.64 -5.06
C VAL A 282 -8.87 -12.62 -6.08
N ASN A 283 -9.67 -13.45 -6.74
CA ASN A 283 -9.23 -14.30 -7.84
C ASN A 283 -8.95 -13.48 -9.11
N THR A 284 -8.03 -13.94 -9.96
CA THR A 284 -7.84 -13.44 -11.33
C THR A 284 -8.71 -14.22 -12.30
N THR A 285 -9.02 -13.59 -13.45
CA THR A 285 -9.85 -14.17 -14.53
C THR A 285 -9.06 -14.22 -15.83
N ALA A 286 -9.43 -15.14 -16.73
CA ALA A 286 -8.79 -15.24 -18.04
C ALA A 286 -9.00 -13.94 -18.85
N GLU A 287 -10.21 -13.37 -18.76
CA GLU A 287 -10.60 -12.14 -19.46
C GLU A 287 -9.82 -10.93 -18.92
N GLY A 288 -9.71 -10.79 -17.59
CA GLY A 288 -8.97 -9.70 -16.96
C GLY A 288 -7.48 -9.75 -17.29
N LEU A 289 -6.87 -10.93 -17.23
CA LEU A 289 -5.46 -11.10 -17.60
C LEU A 289 -5.22 -10.87 -19.08
N ALA A 290 -6.12 -11.32 -19.97
CA ALA A 290 -6.04 -11.02 -21.40
C ALA A 290 -6.09 -9.51 -21.67
N GLN A 291 -6.98 -8.79 -20.98
CA GLN A 291 -7.09 -7.32 -21.05
C GLN A 291 -5.80 -6.64 -20.58
N VAL A 292 -5.18 -7.10 -19.48
CA VAL A 292 -3.90 -6.58 -19.01
C VAL A 292 -2.81 -6.76 -20.06
N MET A 293 -2.70 -7.96 -20.65
CA MET A 293 -1.68 -8.29 -21.65
C MET A 293 -1.86 -7.50 -22.95
N GLU A 294 -3.09 -7.34 -23.43
CA GLU A 294 -3.40 -6.59 -24.65
C GLU A 294 -3.09 -5.10 -24.48
N LYS A 295 -3.62 -4.48 -23.42
CA LYS A 295 -3.48 -3.03 -23.21
C LYS A 295 -2.08 -2.61 -22.81
N ALA A 296 -1.28 -3.47 -22.16
CA ALA A 296 0.12 -3.16 -21.85
C ALA A 296 0.93 -2.90 -23.12
N ARG A 297 0.64 -3.63 -24.22
CA ARG A 297 1.31 -3.45 -25.52
C ARG A 297 1.08 -2.09 -26.18
N LEU A 298 0.02 -1.38 -25.81
CA LEU A 298 -0.21 -0.02 -26.30
C LEU A 298 0.89 0.95 -25.87
N SER A 299 1.46 0.75 -24.69
CA SER A 299 2.55 1.57 -24.16
C SER A 299 3.93 1.02 -24.52
N ALA A 300 4.10 -0.32 -24.55
CA ALA A 300 5.35 -1.01 -24.83
C ALA A 300 5.06 -2.28 -25.64
N GLU A 301 5.14 -2.18 -26.97
CA GLU A 301 4.74 -3.26 -27.89
C GLU A 301 5.47 -4.58 -27.65
N LYS A 302 6.77 -4.51 -27.33
CA LYS A 302 7.68 -5.66 -27.15
C LYS A 302 7.83 -6.09 -25.68
N ILE A 303 6.87 -5.70 -24.83
CA ILE A 303 6.89 -6.13 -23.42
C ILE A 303 6.92 -7.66 -23.30
N PRO A 304 7.84 -8.26 -22.50
CA PRO A 304 8.04 -9.72 -22.45
C PRO A 304 7.00 -10.44 -21.58
N LEU A 305 5.73 -10.42 -21.98
CA LEU A 305 4.59 -10.99 -21.23
C LEU A 305 4.68 -12.49 -20.99
N ASN A 306 5.47 -13.21 -21.83
CA ASN A 306 5.78 -14.64 -21.64
C ASN A 306 6.64 -14.92 -20.40
N MET A 307 7.22 -13.90 -19.78
CA MET A 307 7.96 -13.99 -18.52
C MET A 307 7.06 -13.77 -17.28
N ALA A 308 5.74 -13.80 -17.41
CA ALA A 308 4.83 -13.73 -16.27
C ALA A 308 5.05 -14.94 -15.34
N ILE A 309 5.33 -14.68 -14.07
CA ILE A 309 5.56 -15.71 -13.04
C ILE A 309 4.37 -15.91 -12.14
N THR A 310 3.53 -14.88 -11.98
CA THR A 310 2.29 -14.96 -11.18
C THR A 310 1.31 -13.86 -11.57
N SER A 311 0.06 -14.02 -11.14
CA SER A 311 -0.99 -13.01 -11.23
C SER A 311 -1.66 -12.84 -9.87
N PHE A 312 -2.24 -11.69 -9.63
CA PHE A 312 -3.00 -11.41 -8.42
C PHE A 312 -4.06 -10.33 -8.67
N ALA A 313 -5.03 -10.23 -7.78
CA ALA A 313 -6.02 -9.16 -7.79
C ALA A 313 -6.12 -8.48 -6.43
N GLY A 314 -6.47 -7.19 -6.46
CA GLY A 314 -6.75 -6.40 -5.27
C GLY A 314 -8.02 -5.59 -5.42
N LEU A 315 -8.68 -5.33 -4.29
CA LEU A 315 -9.96 -4.63 -4.23
C LEU A 315 -9.76 -3.21 -3.70
N ARG A 316 -9.97 -2.20 -4.54
CA ARG A 316 -9.95 -0.80 -4.13
C ARG A 316 -11.27 -0.44 -3.46
N ALA A 317 -11.19 0.25 -2.33
CA ALA A 317 -12.34 0.72 -1.57
C ALA A 317 -12.83 2.06 -2.14
N THR A 318 -13.65 2.02 -3.19
CA THR A 318 -14.15 3.22 -3.86
C THR A 318 -15.44 3.68 -3.20
N GLU A 319 -15.50 4.93 -2.77
CA GLU A 319 -16.67 5.58 -2.20
C GLU A 319 -17.40 6.38 -3.29
N ASP A 320 -18.72 6.55 -3.17
CA ASP A 320 -19.60 7.10 -4.21
C ASP A 320 -19.25 8.57 -4.57
N ASP A 321 -18.90 9.41 -3.59
CA ASP A 321 -18.50 10.80 -3.82
C ASP A 321 -17.08 10.94 -4.44
N GLY A 322 -16.35 9.85 -4.45
CA GLY A 322 -15.05 9.75 -5.11
C GLY A 322 -13.89 10.42 -4.38
N ASP A 323 -14.03 10.96 -3.16
CA ASP A 323 -12.95 11.44 -2.30
C ASP A 323 -12.73 10.51 -1.11
N PHE A 324 -11.74 10.77 -0.27
CA PHE A 324 -11.54 10.09 1.00
C PHE A 324 -12.53 10.58 2.05
N VAL A 325 -13.08 9.67 2.84
CA VAL A 325 -13.90 9.98 3.99
C VAL A 325 -13.03 9.88 5.24
N LEU A 326 -12.60 11.04 5.75
CA LEU A 326 -11.65 11.12 6.87
C LEU A 326 -12.16 12.05 7.96
N GLY A 327 -12.05 11.61 9.20
CA GLY A 327 -12.39 12.40 10.38
C GLY A 327 -13.51 11.80 11.20
N GLU A 328 -13.91 12.53 12.24
CA GLU A 328 -15.00 12.13 13.13
C GLU A 328 -16.35 12.16 12.41
N ALA A 329 -17.17 11.14 12.59
CA ALA A 329 -18.51 11.11 12.06
C ALA A 329 -19.39 12.13 12.80
N GLU A 330 -20.14 12.97 12.05
CA GLU A 330 -20.89 14.11 12.61
C GLU A 330 -21.93 13.71 13.66
N ASP A 331 -22.49 12.51 13.52
CA ASP A 331 -23.57 11.98 14.37
C ASP A 331 -23.11 10.84 15.30
N ALA A 332 -21.82 10.51 15.30
CA ALA A 332 -21.23 9.45 16.11
C ALA A 332 -19.93 9.91 16.79
N GLU A 333 -20.07 10.75 17.81
CA GLU A 333 -18.94 11.28 18.56
C GLU A 333 -17.97 10.20 19.05
N GLY A 334 -16.66 10.38 18.78
CA GLY A 334 -15.60 9.41 19.08
C GLY A 334 -15.41 8.33 18.02
N PHE A 335 -16.24 8.30 16.95
CA PHE A 335 -16.05 7.39 15.83
C PHE A 335 -15.45 8.13 14.65
N PHE A 336 -14.24 7.71 14.23
CA PHE A 336 -13.48 8.32 13.14
C PHE A 336 -13.44 7.39 11.94
N ASN A 337 -13.73 7.92 10.77
CA ASN A 337 -13.55 7.21 9.51
C ASN A 337 -12.17 7.45 8.90
N ALA A 338 -11.61 6.38 8.35
CA ALA A 338 -10.54 6.34 7.38
C ALA A 338 -11.01 5.43 6.23
N ALA A 339 -12.05 5.89 5.51
CA ALA A 339 -12.85 5.12 4.56
C ALA A 339 -12.75 5.70 3.14
N GLY A 340 -13.23 4.95 2.14
CA GLY A 340 -13.16 5.38 0.74
C GLY A 340 -11.73 5.52 0.20
N ILE A 341 -10.76 4.81 0.81
CA ILE A 341 -9.35 4.98 0.49
C ILE A 341 -8.95 4.00 -0.63
N ASP A 342 -9.23 4.40 -1.86
CA ASP A 342 -8.77 3.79 -3.10
C ASP A 342 -7.43 4.42 -3.58
N SER A 343 -7.15 4.48 -4.88
CA SER A 343 -5.96 5.19 -5.40
C SER A 343 -6.17 6.72 -5.29
N PRO A 344 -5.19 7.45 -4.71
CA PRO A 344 -3.79 7.10 -4.38
C PRO A 344 -3.54 6.74 -2.90
N GLY A 345 -4.33 5.88 -2.30
CA GLY A 345 -4.33 5.57 -0.87
C GLY A 345 -2.97 5.13 -0.30
N LEU A 346 -2.19 4.30 -1.02
CA LEU A 346 -0.86 3.88 -0.58
C LEU A 346 0.08 5.09 -0.38
N SER A 347 0.10 6.00 -1.35
CA SER A 347 0.89 7.25 -1.28
C SER A 347 0.40 8.18 -0.17
N SER A 348 -0.91 8.20 0.07
CA SER A 348 -1.55 9.09 1.04
C SER A 348 -1.47 8.58 2.47
N ALA A 349 -1.24 7.27 2.68
CA ALA A 349 -1.32 6.63 3.99
C ALA A 349 -0.47 7.32 5.08
N PRO A 350 0.78 7.75 4.84
CA PRO A 350 1.53 8.49 5.84
C PRO A 350 0.86 9.81 6.27
N ALA A 351 0.33 10.55 5.30
CA ALA A 351 -0.33 11.82 5.57
C ALA A 351 -1.71 11.64 6.23
N ILE A 352 -2.45 10.58 5.88
CA ILE A 352 -3.69 10.18 6.55
C ILE A 352 -3.40 9.85 8.01
N GLY A 353 -2.31 9.10 8.27
CA GLY A 353 -1.86 8.79 9.62
C GLY A 353 -1.63 10.04 10.47
N CYS A 354 -0.87 11.01 9.94
CA CYS A 354 -0.64 12.29 10.61
C CYS A 354 -1.96 13.05 10.85
N PHE A 355 -2.79 13.16 9.83
CA PHE A 355 -4.04 13.94 9.85
C PHE A 355 -5.00 13.45 10.93
N LEU A 356 -5.24 12.13 11.00
CA LEU A 356 -6.15 11.57 12.00
C LEU A 356 -5.54 11.52 13.38
N ALA A 357 -4.25 11.21 13.51
CA ALA A 357 -3.59 11.17 14.80
C ALA A 357 -3.54 12.55 15.48
N GLU A 358 -3.36 13.63 14.72
CA GLU A 358 -3.40 15.01 15.23
C GLU A 358 -4.80 15.35 15.79
N GLN A 359 -5.88 15.06 15.04
CA GLN A 359 -7.26 15.32 15.49
C GLN A 359 -7.62 14.51 16.75
N ILE A 360 -7.25 13.24 16.79
CA ILE A 360 -7.54 12.36 17.93
C ILE A 360 -6.73 12.76 19.15
N ALA A 361 -5.46 13.13 18.98
CA ALA A 361 -4.64 13.62 20.06
C ALA A 361 -5.18 14.93 20.67
N GLU A 362 -5.69 15.83 19.83
CA GLU A 362 -6.37 17.06 20.27
C GLU A 362 -7.65 16.73 21.04
N LYS A 363 -8.52 15.86 20.51
CA LYS A 363 -9.77 15.42 21.18
C LYS A 363 -9.52 14.78 22.55
N LEU A 364 -8.44 13.98 22.66
CA LEU A 364 -8.09 13.29 23.90
C LEU A 364 -7.15 14.13 24.81
N GLU A 365 -6.83 15.35 24.43
CA GLU A 365 -5.82 16.20 25.11
C GLU A 365 -4.49 15.48 25.36
N ALA A 366 -4.10 14.60 24.43
CA ALA A 366 -2.97 13.70 24.56
C ALA A 366 -1.64 14.41 24.32
N LYS A 367 -0.71 14.29 25.25
CA LYS A 367 0.65 14.86 25.14
C LYS A 367 1.55 13.95 24.30
N LYS A 368 2.52 14.54 23.59
CA LYS A 368 3.55 13.77 22.89
C LYS A 368 4.42 12.99 23.90
N LYS A 369 4.84 11.79 23.50
CA LYS A 369 5.82 11.00 24.25
C LYS A 369 7.21 11.60 24.11
N VAL A 370 7.95 11.66 25.23
CA VAL A 370 9.37 12.06 25.23
C VAL A 370 10.25 10.96 24.60
N ASN A 371 9.90 9.69 24.85
CA ASN A 371 10.68 8.51 24.46
C ASN A 371 10.05 7.79 23.27
N PHE A 372 9.75 8.51 22.16
CA PHE A 372 9.28 7.89 20.93
C PHE A 372 10.46 7.35 20.12
N HIS A 373 10.42 6.06 19.80
CA HIS A 373 11.38 5.41 18.91
C HIS A 373 10.97 5.64 17.46
N SER A 374 11.59 6.60 16.77
CA SER A 374 11.21 7.01 15.40
C SER A 374 11.72 6.06 14.34
N SER A 375 12.76 5.28 14.60
CA SER A 375 13.43 4.41 13.63
C SER A 375 13.11 2.94 13.82
N ARG A 376 13.24 2.19 12.74
CA ARG A 376 13.16 0.73 12.67
C ARG A 376 14.27 0.22 11.77
N LYS A 377 14.75 -0.99 12.01
CA LYS A 377 15.61 -1.71 11.07
C LYS A 377 14.88 -2.87 10.45
N ASP A 378 15.02 -3.01 9.13
CA ASP A 378 14.46 -4.14 8.40
C ASP A 378 15.30 -5.41 8.60
N ILE A 379 14.83 -6.52 8.03
CA ILE A 379 15.56 -7.78 7.97
C ILE A 379 16.76 -7.57 7.04
N PRO A 380 17.98 -7.93 7.45
CA PRO A 380 19.13 -7.87 6.54
C PRO A 380 18.85 -8.71 5.29
N CYS A 381 18.98 -8.12 4.10
CA CYS A 381 18.77 -8.81 2.83
C CYS A 381 20.11 -9.34 2.30
N VAL A 382 20.34 -10.65 2.41
CA VAL A 382 21.59 -11.27 1.95
C VAL A 382 21.78 -11.14 0.44
N ALA A 383 20.69 -11.18 -0.32
CA ALA A 383 20.73 -11.01 -1.78
C ALA A 383 21.26 -9.64 -2.24
N GLU A 384 21.14 -8.61 -1.40
CA GLU A 384 21.55 -7.23 -1.70
C GLU A 384 22.81 -6.82 -0.92
N SER A 385 23.37 -7.73 -0.08
CA SER A 385 24.51 -7.46 0.79
C SER A 385 25.83 -7.71 0.08
N THR A 386 26.86 -6.93 0.44
CA THR A 386 28.24 -7.17 -0.02
C THR A 386 28.82 -8.44 0.64
N PRO A 387 29.87 -9.07 0.03
CA PRO A 387 30.53 -10.24 0.63
C PRO A 387 31.00 -10.01 2.07
N GLU A 388 31.50 -8.79 2.38
CA GLU A 388 31.95 -8.41 3.73
C GLU A 388 30.78 -8.31 4.73
N GLU A 389 29.62 -7.84 4.27
CA GLU A 389 28.38 -7.80 5.08
C GLU A 389 27.86 -9.20 5.34
N ILE A 390 27.83 -10.05 4.32
CA ILE A 390 27.45 -11.47 4.47
C ILE A 390 28.39 -12.17 5.46
N ALA A 391 29.70 -11.98 5.35
CA ALA A 391 30.67 -12.56 6.29
C ALA A 391 30.40 -12.11 7.73
N ARG A 392 30.07 -10.84 7.95
CA ARG A 392 29.69 -10.31 9.27
C ARG A 392 28.40 -10.90 9.80
N LEU A 393 27.36 -11.06 8.95
CA LEU A 393 26.10 -11.67 9.32
C LEU A 393 26.31 -13.15 9.71
N VAL A 394 27.05 -13.93 8.92
CA VAL A 394 27.35 -15.34 9.18
C VAL A 394 28.20 -15.51 10.45
N ALA A 395 29.17 -14.63 10.70
CA ALA A 395 29.95 -14.65 11.93
C ALA A 395 29.12 -14.38 13.18
N LYS A 396 28.07 -13.57 13.05
CA LYS A 396 27.14 -13.27 14.13
C LYS A 396 26.11 -14.40 14.34
N ASP A 397 25.59 -14.95 13.25
CA ASP A 397 24.61 -16.03 13.24
C ASP A 397 24.82 -16.91 11.99
N PRO A 398 25.31 -18.17 12.16
CA PRO A 398 25.57 -19.09 11.03
C PRO A 398 24.37 -19.36 10.15
N ALA A 399 23.14 -19.18 10.63
CA ALA A 399 21.91 -19.35 9.86
C ALA A 399 21.86 -18.43 8.62
N TYR A 400 22.55 -17.27 8.63
CA TYR A 400 22.67 -16.41 7.46
C TYR A 400 23.55 -16.99 6.33
N GLY A 401 24.29 -18.09 6.59
CA GLY A 401 25.04 -18.83 5.60
C GLY A 401 24.26 -19.94 4.90
N ASN A 402 23.08 -20.28 5.39
CA ASN A 402 22.25 -21.36 4.85
C ASN A 402 21.13 -20.82 3.94
N VAL A 403 21.29 -20.96 2.61
CA VAL A 403 20.30 -20.50 1.63
C VAL A 403 19.14 -21.47 1.51
N ILE A 404 17.94 -21.01 1.85
CA ILE A 404 16.68 -21.77 1.77
C ILE A 404 15.98 -21.52 0.42
N CYS A 405 15.74 -20.24 0.07
CA CYS A 405 15.13 -19.89 -1.22
C CYS A 405 16.20 -19.47 -2.23
N ARG A 406 16.53 -20.35 -3.20
CA ARG A 406 17.58 -20.09 -4.19
C ARG A 406 17.20 -19.05 -5.23
N CYS A 407 15.91 -18.94 -5.59
CA CYS A 407 15.45 -17.96 -6.60
C CYS A 407 15.57 -16.52 -6.12
N GLU A 408 15.35 -16.27 -4.84
CA GLU A 408 15.43 -14.96 -4.19
C GLU A 408 16.65 -14.84 -3.26
N MET A 409 17.49 -15.88 -3.16
CA MET A 409 18.68 -15.92 -2.31
C MET A 409 18.41 -15.65 -0.83
N VAL A 410 17.24 -16.09 -0.33
CA VAL A 410 16.84 -15.90 1.07
C VAL A 410 17.42 -17.00 1.95
N THR A 411 18.01 -16.59 3.07
CA THR A 411 18.68 -17.49 4.02
C THR A 411 17.77 -17.87 5.20
N GLU A 412 18.17 -18.92 5.92
CA GLU A 412 17.54 -19.35 7.17
C GLU A 412 17.54 -18.21 8.22
N GLY A 413 18.65 -17.46 8.31
CA GLY A 413 18.75 -16.34 9.24
C GLY A 413 17.72 -15.23 8.99
N GLU A 414 17.43 -14.91 7.71
CA GLU A 414 16.38 -13.97 7.34
C GLU A 414 14.99 -14.50 7.74
N ILE A 415 14.72 -15.78 7.52
CA ILE A 415 13.44 -16.42 7.89
C ILE A 415 13.25 -16.41 9.41
N ILE A 416 14.28 -16.79 10.16
CA ILE A 416 14.26 -16.75 11.63
C ILE A 416 14.01 -15.33 12.13
N ASN A 417 14.67 -14.32 11.52
CA ASN A 417 14.45 -12.92 11.84
C ASN A 417 12.98 -12.52 11.56
N ALA A 418 12.43 -12.91 10.41
CA ALA A 418 11.03 -12.63 10.04
C ALA A 418 10.03 -13.21 11.06
N ILE A 419 10.34 -14.34 11.69
CA ILE A 419 9.48 -14.98 12.70
C ILE A 419 9.63 -14.30 14.07
N LYS A 420 10.85 -13.91 14.47
CA LYS A 420 11.15 -13.46 15.84
C LYS A 420 10.93 -11.96 16.07
N ARG A 421 10.78 -11.14 15.03
CA ARG A 421 10.62 -9.69 15.18
C ARG A 421 9.23 -9.30 15.74
N PRO A 422 9.03 -8.05 16.18
CA PRO A 422 7.71 -7.56 16.55
C PRO A 422 6.71 -7.82 15.43
N LEU A 423 5.51 -8.33 15.74
CA LEU A 423 4.53 -8.80 14.76
C LEU A 423 5.14 -9.78 13.75
N GLY A 424 5.92 -10.74 14.23
CA GLY A 424 6.61 -11.73 13.40
C GLY A 424 5.65 -12.62 12.59
N ALA A 425 6.18 -13.17 11.49
CA ALA A 425 5.44 -14.07 10.61
C ALA A 425 4.91 -15.31 11.34
N ARG A 426 3.65 -15.67 11.07
CA ARG A 426 2.98 -16.85 11.64
C ARG A 426 2.65 -17.93 10.60
N SER A 427 2.87 -17.61 9.31
CA SER A 427 2.59 -18.51 8.18
C SER A 427 3.70 -18.39 7.13
N LEU A 428 3.70 -19.31 6.16
CA LEU A 428 4.59 -19.23 4.99
C LEU A 428 4.36 -17.95 4.19
N ASP A 429 3.10 -17.50 4.07
CA ASP A 429 2.76 -16.25 3.40
C ASP A 429 3.29 -15.03 4.19
N GLY A 430 3.24 -15.07 5.51
CA GLY A 430 3.85 -14.07 6.38
C GLY A 430 5.38 -13.97 6.23
N VAL A 431 6.08 -15.11 6.12
CA VAL A 431 7.52 -15.18 5.82
C VAL A 431 7.78 -14.62 4.41
N LYS A 432 7.03 -15.07 3.41
CA LYS A 432 7.12 -14.62 2.02
C LYS A 432 7.05 -13.10 1.88
N ARG A 433 6.08 -12.45 2.55
CA ARG A 433 5.92 -10.99 2.48
C ARG A 433 7.05 -10.21 3.18
N ARG A 434 7.75 -10.81 4.15
CA ARG A 434 8.87 -10.17 4.88
C ARG A 434 10.23 -10.41 4.25
N THR A 435 10.44 -11.55 3.60
CA THR A 435 11.75 -11.98 3.11
C THR A 435 11.82 -12.22 1.60
N ARG A 436 10.67 -12.25 0.91
CA ARG A 436 10.53 -12.71 -0.48
C ARG A 436 10.76 -14.20 -0.71
N ALA A 437 11.00 -15.02 0.33
CA ALA A 437 11.07 -16.48 0.16
C ALA A 437 9.79 -16.99 -0.55
N GLY A 438 9.96 -17.68 -1.68
CA GLY A 438 8.84 -18.17 -2.50
C GLY A 438 8.26 -17.17 -3.52
N MET A 439 8.80 -15.95 -3.67
CA MET A 439 8.34 -14.95 -4.66
C MET A 439 9.08 -15.02 -6.01
N GLY A 440 10.13 -15.81 -6.13
CA GLY A 440 10.86 -15.96 -7.37
C GLY A 440 10.14 -16.83 -8.41
N ARG A 441 10.79 -17.04 -9.58
CA ARG A 441 10.20 -17.72 -10.74
C ARG A 441 9.60 -19.10 -10.49
N CYS A 442 10.03 -19.83 -9.45
CA CYS A 442 9.46 -21.13 -9.13
C CYS A 442 8.21 -21.07 -8.24
N GLN A 443 7.84 -19.89 -7.73
CA GLN A 443 6.65 -19.62 -6.90
C GLN A 443 6.49 -20.66 -5.77
N SER A 444 7.52 -20.82 -4.93
CA SER A 444 7.62 -21.78 -3.80
C SER A 444 7.75 -23.26 -4.17
N GLY A 445 7.89 -23.61 -5.45
CA GLY A 445 7.96 -25.00 -5.87
C GLY A 445 9.14 -25.84 -5.30
N PHE A 446 10.13 -25.20 -4.67
CA PHE A 446 11.33 -25.87 -4.14
C PHE A 446 11.71 -25.48 -2.71
N CYS A 447 11.11 -24.46 -2.12
CA CYS A 447 11.52 -23.94 -0.81
C CYS A 447 10.39 -23.92 0.24
N SER A 448 9.20 -24.42 -0.09
CA SER A 448 8.08 -24.58 0.85
C SER A 448 7.96 -26.02 1.34
#